data_b9e0875d580393e41f10f2bb35a31cb6
#
_entry.id   b9e0875d580393e41f10f2bb35a31cb6
#
_cell.length_a   1.000
_cell.length_b   1.000
_cell.length_c   1.000
_cell.angle_alpha   90.00
_cell.angle_beta   90.00
_cell.angle_gamma   90.00
#
_symmetry.space_group_name_H-M   'P 1'
#
loop_
_entity.id
_entity.type
_entity.pdbx_description
1 polymer ?
#
loop_
_entity_poly.entity_id
_entity_poly.type
_entity_poly.pdbx_seq_one_letter_code
_entity_poly.pdbx_strand_id
1 'polypeptide(L)'
;SHTSGIKDNWGVMPYYEGDSDIELSIYLEEYLVPGGDFYNQNLNFTNNAPGTNFSYSNIGAALIGYLVEAISSQPFNEYCNQHIFEPLDMSGRWFLSELDISNIAIPYQTSSDGSGNSCYDIGCGVFNASNPCQCDEACISYGDCCDDYDEVCGEGGTGDGVGFSPIDHYGYSDYPSGQLRVSSLDLAKFLVLYSNGGIYKDIRILEQETVEYMKSIPYPNIDSQQAFIWYYKNQSGRSLFGHNGGDMAVSAEMFLSLSDQTGVIVLANCANYNAIIEVENAIFDFSDQYGFELFGDLNSDMTLNILDVILLSNAIIEGQYIESGDLNYDNQTNIQDIILLVNMILT
;
A
#
# COMPACT_ATOMS: atom_id res chain seq x y z
N SER A 1 -13.79 0.95 -12.41
CA SER A 1 -15.00 0.19 -12.00
C SER A 1 -14.93 -1.30 -12.35
N HIS A 2 -13.88 -1.75 -13.05
CA HIS A 2 -13.67 -3.16 -13.42
C HIS A 2 -14.90 -3.83 -14.10
N THR A 3 -15.56 -3.09 -14.98
CA THR A 3 -16.73 -3.57 -15.72
C THR A 3 -16.55 -3.58 -17.24
N SER A 4 -15.30 -3.44 -17.69
CA SER A 4 -14.94 -3.41 -19.14
C SER A 4 -15.13 -4.75 -19.84
N GLY A 5 -15.10 -5.85 -19.10
CA GLY A 5 -15.03 -7.20 -19.66
C GLY A 5 -13.62 -7.67 -19.98
N ILE A 6 -12.59 -6.86 -19.75
CA ILE A 6 -11.18 -7.26 -19.84
C ILE A 6 -10.86 -8.09 -18.60
N LYS A 7 -10.10 -9.19 -18.78
CA LYS A 7 -9.59 -10.04 -17.71
C LYS A 7 -8.07 -10.04 -17.70
N ASP A 8 -7.49 -10.45 -16.59
CA ASP A 8 -6.06 -10.74 -16.51
C ASP A 8 -5.78 -12.18 -16.90
N ASN A 9 -4.92 -12.37 -17.88
CA ASN A 9 -4.43 -13.66 -18.34
C ASN A 9 -2.98 -13.82 -17.84
N TRP A 10 -2.85 -14.34 -16.63
CA TRP A 10 -1.55 -14.49 -15.96
C TRP A 10 -0.51 -15.30 -16.75
N GLY A 11 -0.93 -16.09 -17.74
CA GLY A 11 -0.03 -16.82 -18.61
C GLY A 11 0.78 -15.96 -19.58
N VAL A 12 0.36 -14.70 -19.78
CA VAL A 12 1.02 -13.72 -20.66
C VAL A 12 1.23 -12.36 -19.96
N MET A 13 1.30 -12.37 -18.64
CA MET A 13 1.65 -11.24 -17.78
C MET A 13 2.93 -11.60 -16.99
N PRO A 14 4.09 -11.65 -17.63
CA PRO A 14 5.32 -12.10 -17.00
C PRO A 14 5.91 -11.02 -16.10
N TYR A 15 6.59 -11.46 -15.07
CA TYR A 15 7.56 -10.65 -14.33
C TYR A 15 8.91 -10.71 -15.03
N TYR A 16 9.59 -9.59 -15.08
CA TYR A 16 10.95 -9.46 -15.62
C TYR A 16 11.91 -9.15 -14.47
N GLU A 17 13.13 -9.66 -14.54
CA GLU A 17 14.20 -9.18 -13.68
C GLU A 17 14.53 -7.73 -14.08
N GLY A 18 14.34 -6.79 -13.16
CA GLY A 18 14.43 -5.36 -13.48
C GLY A 18 13.17 -4.79 -14.14
N ASP A 19 13.35 -3.76 -14.94
CA ASP A 19 12.25 -3.11 -15.67
C ASP A 19 11.91 -3.90 -16.94
N SER A 20 10.65 -3.83 -17.40
CA SER A 20 10.25 -4.39 -18.69
C SER A 20 10.77 -3.54 -19.84
N ASP A 21 11.31 -4.18 -20.87
CA ASP A 21 11.72 -3.53 -22.13
C ASP A 21 10.54 -3.31 -23.11
N ILE A 22 9.33 -3.79 -22.78
CA ILE A 22 8.16 -3.66 -23.64
C ILE A 22 7.38 -2.39 -23.26
N GLU A 23 7.24 -1.49 -24.22
CA GLU A 23 6.43 -0.29 -24.04
C GLU A 23 4.96 -0.64 -23.75
N LEU A 24 4.31 0.14 -22.89
CA LEU A 24 2.92 -0.07 -22.48
C LEU A 24 1.96 -0.15 -23.68
N SER A 25 2.12 0.73 -24.67
CA SER A 25 1.31 0.77 -25.90
C SER A 25 1.41 -0.53 -26.68
N ILE A 26 2.64 -1.04 -26.86
CA ILE A 26 2.92 -2.28 -27.60
C ILE A 26 2.35 -3.47 -26.83
N TYR A 27 2.60 -3.55 -25.51
CA TYR A 27 2.07 -4.63 -24.68
C TYR A 27 0.55 -4.71 -24.74
N LEU A 28 -0.14 -3.57 -24.62
CA LEU A 28 -1.60 -3.52 -24.66
C LEU A 28 -2.15 -3.82 -26.07
N GLU A 29 -1.48 -3.42 -27.14
CA GLU A 29 -1.85 -3.79 -28.51
C GLU A 29 -1.77 -5.31 -28.70
N GLU A 30 -0.66 -5.93 -28.31
CA GLU A 30 -0.44 -7.37 -28.39
C GLU A 30 -1.42 -8.17 -27.51
N TYR A 31 -1.90 -7.57 -26.40
CA TYR A 31 -2.85 -8.22 -25.48
C TYR A 31 -4.31 -8.09 -25.92
N LEU A 32 -4.72 -6.92 -26.43
CA LEU A 32 -6.13 -6.58 -26.64
C LEU A 32 -6.59 -6.74 -28.10
N VAL A 33 -5.66 -6.68 -29.07
CA VAL A 33 -5.99 -6.68 -30.49
C VAL A 33 -5.89 -8.07 -31.09
N PRO A 34 -6.91 -8.56 -31.81
CA PRO A 34 -6.86 -9.85 -32.49
C PRO A 34 -5.64 -9.98 -33.41
N GLY A 35 -4.85 -11.00 -33.21
CA GLY A 35 -3.61 -11.25 -33.97
C GLY A 35 -2.34 -10.88 -33.19
N GLY A 36 -2.45 -10.23 -32.05
CA GLY A 36 -1.33 -9.97 -31.16
C GLY A 36 -0.82 -11.25 -30.48
N ASP A 37 0.45 -11.27 -30.11
CA ASP A 37 1.14 -12.44 -29.53
C ASP A 37 0.58 -12.85 -28.18
N PHE A 38 0.02 -11.89 -27.42
CA PHE A 38 -0.59 -12.13 -26.09
C PHE A 38 -2.14 -12.23 -26.18
N TYR A 39 -2.71 -12.09 -27.37
CA TYR A 39 -4.16 -12.09 -27.54
C TYR A 39 -4.77 -13.48 -27.40
N ASN A 40 -5.77 -13.60 -26.52
CA ASN A 40 -6.63 -14.77 -26.43
C ASN A 40 -8.06 -14.35 -26.07
N GLN A 41 -8.99 -14.50 -27.02
CA GLN A 41 -10.38 -14.08 -26.84
C GLN A 41 -11.03 -14.63 -25.55
N ASN A 42 -10.73 -15.87 -25.18
CA ASN A 42 -11.38 -16.52 -24.05
C ASN A 42 -10.68 -16.28 -22.70
N LEU A 43 -9.38 -16.02 -22.73
CA LEU A 43 -8.58 -15.79 -21.52
C LEU A 43 -8.49 -14.31 -21.16
N ASN A 44 -8.43 -13.42 -22.18
CA ASN A 44 -8.26 -11.98 -21.97
C ASN A 44 -9.59 -11.24 -21.81
N PHE A 45 -10.72 -11.87 -22.14
CA PHE A 45 -12.04 -11.23 -22.07
C PHE A 45 -13.08 -12.12 -21.41
N THR A 46 -14.05 -11.48 -20.76
CA THR A 46 -15.28 -12.15 -20.30
C THR A 46 -16.25 -12.34 -21.47
N ASN A 47 -17.22 -13.25 -21.29
CA ASN A 47 -18.32 -13.39 -22.26
C ASN A 47 -19.47 -12.40 -22.01
N ASN A 48 -19.32 -11.52 -21.02
CA ASN A 48 -20.33 -10.54 -20.62
C ASN A 48 -20.13 -9.23 -21.40
N ALA A 49 -21.21 -8.54 -21.70
CA ALA A 49 -21.11 -7.21 -22.28
C ALA A 49 -20.50 -6.23 -21.27
N PRO A 50 -19.69 -5.24 -21.71
CA PRO A 50 -19.18 -4.20 -20.84
C PRO A 50 -20.31 -3.51 -20.04
N GLY A 51 -20.05 -3.23 -18.76
CA GLY A 51 -21.03 -2.62 -17.87
C GLY A 51 -22.09 -3.56 -17.31
N THR A 52 -21.96 -4.89 -17.47
CA THR A 52 -22.95 -5.86 -17.00
C THR A 52 -22.44 -6.81 -15.89
N ASN A 53 -21.13 -6.90 -15.71
CA ASN A 53 -20.52 -7.77 -14.72
C ASN A 53 -19.22 -7.15 -14.18
N PHE A 54 -18.94 -7.38 -12.90
CA PHE A 54 -17.66 -7.03 -12.29
C PHE A 54 -16.62 -8.10 -12.63
N SER A 55 -15.44 -7.67 -13.06
CA SER A 55 -14.27 -8.51 -13.23
C SER A 55 -13.03 -7.64 -13.00
N TYR A 56 -12.38 -7.81 -11.87
CA TYR A 56 -11.14 -7.08 -11.58
C TYR A 56 -10.13 -7.30 -12.70
N SER A 57 -9.41 -6.25 -13.10
CA SER A 57 -8.44 -6.33 -14.17
C SER A 57 -7.32 -5.30 -14.02
N ASN A 58 -6.10 -5.78 -13.88
CA ASN A 58 -4.87 -5.00 -13.95
C ASN A 58 -4.67 -4.44 -15.37
N ILE A 59 -4.92 -5.25 -16.39
CA ILE A 59 -4.87 -4.80 -17.80
C ILE A 59 -5.87 -3.67 -18.05
N GLY A 60 -7.06 -3.73 -17.42
CA GLY A 60 -8.02 -2.63 -17.47
C GLY A 60 -7.51 -1.35 -16.84
N ALA A 61 -6.77 -1.43 -15.75
CA ALA A 61 -6.11 -0.28 -15.12
C ALA A 61 -4.93 0.22 -15.96
N ALA A 62 -4.10 -0.67 -16.49
CA ALA A 62 -3.01 -0.33 -17.41
C ALA A 62 -3.52 0.40 -18.67
N LEU A 63 -4.66 -0.04 -19.21
CA LEU A 63 -5.30 0.65 -20.35
C LEU A 63 -5.72 2.08 -20.02
N ILE A 64 -6.14 2.37 -18.76
CA ILE A 64 -6.42 3.74 -18.32
C ILE A 64 -5.12 4.56 -18.30
N GLY A 65 -4.02 3.98 -17.82
CA GLY A 65 -2.69 4.62 -17.90
C GLY A 65 -2.30 4.95 -19.34
N TYR A 66 -2.49 4.02 -20.25
CA TYR A 66 -2.25 4.27 -21.69
C TYR A 66 -3.16 5.35 -22.29
N LEU A 67 -4.42 5.46 -21.85
CA LEU A 67 -5.30 6.56 -22.27
C LEU A 67 -4.75 7.93 -21.84
N VAL A 68 -4.11 8.01 -20.67
CA VAL A 68 -3.41 9.23 -20.24
C VAL A 68 -2.25 9.54 -21.20
N GLU A 69 -1.44 8.55 -21.59
CA GLU A 69 -0.36 8.73 -22.57
C GLU A 69 -0.91 9.23 -23.92
N ALA A 70 -1.95 8.57 -24.44
CA ALA A 70 -2.54 8.90 -25.73
C ALA A 70 -3.14 10.32 -25.77
N ILE A 71 -3.72 10.80 -24.67
CA ILE A 71 -4.34 12.13 -24.57
C ILE A 71 -3.30 13.21 -24.31
N SER A 72 -2.35 12.96 -23.41
CA SER A 72 -1.34 13.94 -23.03
C SER A 72 -0.15 14.00 -24.01
N SER A 73 0.06 12.95 -24.79
CA SER A 73 1.28 12.73 -25.58
C SER A 73 2.55 12.66 -24.74
N GLN A 74 2.42 12.18 -23.50
CA GLN A 74 3.52 11.94 -22.57
C GLN A 74 3.42 10.50 -22.01
N PRO A 75 4.54 9.81 -21.75
CA PRO A 75 4.52 8.54 -21.00
C PRO A 75 3.79 8.70 -19.64
N PHE A 76 3.07 7.68 -19.23
CA PHE A 76 2.23 7.75 -18.02
C PHE A 76 3.05 8.08 -16.76
N ASN A 77 4.23 7.46 -16.59
CA ASN A 77 5.13 7.75 -15.49
C ASN A 77 5.59 9.22 -15.49
N GLU A 78 5.97 9.76 -16.64
CA GLU A 78 6.37 11.16 -16.78
C GLU A 78 5.22 12.12 -16.50
N TYR A 79 4.02 11.80 -17.01
CA TYR A 79 2.82 12.59 -16.72
C TYR A 79 2.53 12.63 -15.22
N CYS A 80 2.57 11.50 -14.54
CA CYS A 80 2.35 11.44 -13.08
C CYS A 80 3.46 12.16 -12.30
N ASN A 81 4.71 12.00 -12.72
CA ASN A 81 5.83 12.71 -12.11
C ASN A 81 5.61 14.24 -12.18
N GLN A 82 5.32 14.76 -13.37
CA GLN A 82 5.17 16.20 -13.59
C GLN A 82 3.93 16.79 -12.92
N HIS A 83 2.81 16.08 -12.95
CA HIS A 83 1.50 16.65 -12.57
C HIS A 83 1.05 16.24 -11.16
N ILE A 84 1.66 15.22 -10.56
CA ILE A 84 1.28 14.73 -9.22
C ILE A 84 2.49 14.71 -8.30
N PHE A 85 3.57 14.00 -8.66
CA PHE A 85 4.66 13.74 -7.71
C PHE A 85 5.51 14.98 -7.45
N GLU A 86 5.96 15.69 -8.47
CA GLU A 86 6.74 16.92 -8.30
C GLU A 86 5.97 17.99 -7.53
N PRO A 87 4.69 18.32 -7.85
CA PRO A 87 3.93 19.27 -7.07
C PRO A 87 3.73 18.88 -5.60
N LEU A 88 3.63 17.58 -5.31
CA LEU A 88 3.47 17.04 -3.95
C LEU A 88 4.81 16.78 -3.25
N ASP A 89 5.94 17.05 -3.90
CA ASP A 89 7.27 16.70 -3.39
C ASP A 89 7.35 15.19 -3.01
N MET A 90 6.90 14.32 -3.92
CA MET A 90 6.94 12.87 -3.80
C MET A 90 8.08 12.30 -4.63
N SER A 91 8.80 11.31 -4.09
CA SER A 91 9.96 10.66 -4.73
C SER A 91 9.63 9.32 -5.39
N GLY A 92 8.36 8.90 -5.36
CA GLY A 92 7.93 7.62 -5.93
C GLY A 92 8.17 7.50 -7.45
N ARG A 93 8.52 6.30 -7.92
CA ARG A 93 8.76 5.99 -9.33
C ARG A 93 8.25 4.59 -9.66
N TRP A 94 7.94 4.37 -10.94
CA TRP A 94 7.55 3.04 -11.44
C TRP A 94 8.75 2.19 -11.82
N PHE A 95 9.77 2.79 -12.46
CA PHE A 95 10.90 2.05 -12.99
C PHE A 95 12.08 2.03 -12.01
N LEU A 96 12.73 0.86 -11.90
CA LEU A 96 13.93 0.67 -11.09
C LEU A 96 15.09 1.54 -11.59
N SER A 97 15.17 1.72 -12.91
CA SER A 97 16.16 2.58 -13.56
C SER A 97 16.08 4.05 -13.15
N GLU A 98 14.94 4.49 -12.59
CA GLU A 98 14.73 5.86 -12.09
C GLU A 98 15.06 6.01 -10.60
N LEU A 99 15.44 4.92 -9.89
CA LEU A 99 15.61 4.86 -8.45
C LEU A 99 17.02 4.41 -8.05
N ASP A 100 17.46 4.82 -6.88
CA ASP A 100 18.59 4.19 -6.22
C ASP A 100 18.12 2.89 -5.55
N ILE A 101 18.50 1.75 -6.13
CA ILE A 101 18.09 0.41 -5.68
C ILE A 101 18.46 0.16 -4.21
N SER A 102 19.53 0.78 -3.71
CA SER A 102 19.92 0.64 -2.29
C SER A 102 18.89 1.21 -1.30
N ASN A 103 17.99 2.06 -1.77
CA ASN A 103 16.91 2.66 -0.98
C ASN A 103 15.55 1.94 -1.14
N ILE A 104 15.51 0.88 -1.94
CA ILE A 104 14.28 0.12 -2.17
C ILE A 104 14.28 -1.10 -1.24
N ALA A 105 13.17 -1.33 -0.54
CA ALA A 105 12.99 -2.51 0.29
C ALA A 105 13.06 -3.78 -0.57
N ILE A 106 13.91 -4.71 -0.18
CA ILE A 106 14.03 -6.01 -0.86
C ILE A 106 12.75 -6.81 -0.61
N PRO A 107 12.07 -7.33 -1.65
CA PRO A 107 10.91 -8.19 -1.46
C PRO A 107 11.32 -9.56 -0.91
N TYR A 108 10.50 -10.10 0.00
CA TYR A 108 10.72 -11.42 0.60
C TYR A 108 9.53 -12.32 0.35
N GLN A 109 9.78 -13.48 -0.23
CA GLN A 109 8.78 -14.54 -0.25
C GLN A 109 8.95 -15.42 0.99
N THR A 110 7.84 -15.92 1.50
CA THR A 110 7.88 -16.99 2.51
C THR A 110 8.49 -18.24 1.86
N SER A 111 9.38 -18.92 2.56
CA SER A 111 10.00 -20.16 2.07
C SER A 111 9.04 -21.35 2.03
N SER A 112 7.76 -21.11 2.28
CA SER A 112 6.70 -22.09 2.18
C SER A 112 6.45 -22.43 0.71
N ASP A 113 6.66 -23.67 0.33
CA ASP A 113 6.26 -24.20 -0.98
C ASP A 113 4.77 -24.59 -1.01
N GLY A 114 4.03 -24.35 0.10
CA GLY A 114 2.64 -24.73 0.29
C GLY A 114 2.38 -26.24 0.26
N SER A 115 3.44 -27.04 0.31
CA SER A 115 3.34 -28.51 0.22
C SER A 115 2.90 -29.16 1.53
N GLY A 116 2.98 -28.42 2.65
CA GLY A 116 2.80 -28.95 4.00
C GLY A 116 3.92 -29.94 4.42
N ASN A 117 5.05 -29.90 3.72
CA ASN A 117 6.23 -30.75 3.96
C ASN A 117 7.33 -30.02 4.74
N SER A 118 7.08 -28.82 5.21
CA SER A 118 8.06 -27.92 5.80
C SER A 118 7.51 -27.33 7.10
N CYS A 119 8.36 -27.18 8.11
CA CYS A 119 8.00 -26.46 9.32
C CYS A 119 7.76 -24.98 9.13
N TYR A 120 8.28 -24.41 8.03
CA TYR A 120 7.87 -23.08 7.58
C TYR A 120 6.39 -23.01 7.19
N ASP A 121 5.84 -24.08 6.63
CA ASP A 121 4.43 -24.16 6.22
C ASP A 121 3.48 -24.47 7.37
N ILE A 122 3.91 -25.38 8.25
CA ILE A 122 3.07 -25.97 9.28
C ILE A 122 3.07 -25.13 10.55
N GLY A 123 4.20 -24.50 10.87
CA GLY A 123 4.46 -23.80 12.13
C GLY A 123 4.93 -24.73 13.25
N CYS A 124 5.82 -24.22 14.10
CA CYS A 124 6.37 -24.97 15.23
C CYS A 124 5.30 -25.29 16.28
N GLY A 125 5.36 -26.51 16.84
CA GLY A 125 4.41 -26.98 17.85
C GLY A 125 3.06 -27.45 17.29
N VAL A 126 2.90 -27.47 15.97
CA VAL A 126 1.65 -27.87 15.31
C VAL A 126 1.72 -29.34 14.87
N PHE A 127 0.77 -30.17 15.36
CA PHE A 127 0.52 -31.50 14.86
C PHE A 127 -0.70 -31.54 13.95
N ASN A 128 -0.57 -32.09 12.77
CA ASN A 128 -1.70 -32.36 11.87
C ASN A 128 -1.48 -33.69 11.14
N ALA A 129 -2.27 -34.70 11.51
CA ALA A 129 -2.19 -36.04 10.94
C ALA A 129 -2.40 -36.11 9.41
N SER A 130 -2.86 -35.05 8.77
CA SER A 130 -3.00 -34.95 7.32
C SER A 130 -1.71 -34.47 6.62
N ASN A 131 -0.77 -33.93 7.37
CA ASN A 131 0.51 -33.49 6.82
C ASN A 131 1.46 -34.68 6.63
N PRO A 132 2.29 -34.66 5.61
CA PRO A 132 3.25 -35.74 5.33
C PRO A 132 4.39 -35.81 6.33
N CYS A 133 4.67 -34.75 7.07
CA CYS A 133 5.60 -34.67 8.18
C CYS A 133 5.06 -33.75 9.29
N GLN A 134 5.72 -33.71 10.46
CA GLN A 134 5.24 -32.99 11.62
C GLN A 134 6.25 -31.97 12.14
N CYS A 135 5.76 -30.92 12.83
CA CYS A 135 6.57 -29.83 13.38
C CYS A 135 6.35 -29.58 14.88
N ASP A 136 5.83 -30.58 15.59
CA ASP A 136 5.72 -30.59 17.04
C ASP A 136 6.90 -31.32 17.69
N GLU A 137 7.15 -31.07 18.97
CA GLU A 137 8.27 -31.70 19.71
C GLU A 137 8.21 -33.24 19.73
N ALA A 138 7.02 -33.81 19.54
CA ALA A 138 6.82 -35.25 19.56
C ALA A 138 7.35 -35.91 18.27
N CYS A 139 7.48 -35.17 17.15
CA CYS A 139 7.95 -35.70 15.89
C CYS A 139 9.36 -36.29 15.97
N ILE A 140 10.21 -35.73 16.86
CA ILE A 140 11.57 -36.26 17.12
C ILE A 140 11.51 -37.70 17.61
N SER A 141 10.53 -37.98 18.49
CA SER A 141 10.37 -39.31 19.08
C SER A 141 9.71 -40.31 18.12
N TYR A 142 8.88 -39.82 17.21
CA TYR A 142 8.19 -40.64 16.21
C TYR A 142 8.98 -40.78 14.91
N GLY A 143 9.98 -39.92 14.68
CA GLY A 143 10.82 -39.90 13.48
C GLY A 143 10.06 -39.44 12.23
N ASP A 144 9.08 -38.58 12.40
CA ASP A 144 8.25 -38.03 11.35
C ASP A 144 8.33 -36.50 11.25
N CYS A 145 9.41 -35.88 11.80
CA CYS A 145 9.68 -34.48 11.62
C CYS A 145 9.89 -34.13 10.14
N CYS A 146 9.48 -32.92 9.78
CA CYS A 146 9.90 -32.33 8.51
C CYS A 146 11.43 -32.16 8.47
N ASP A 147 12.00 -32.22 7.28
CA ASP A 147 13.47 -32.16 7.10
C ASP A 147 14.11 -30.88 7.66
N ASP A 148 13.36 -29.82 7.72
CA ASP A 148 13.76 -28.48 8.22
C ASP A 148 13.40 -28.24 9.70
N TYR A 149 12.94 -29.26 10.44
CA TYR A 149 12.50 -29.10 11.83
C TYR A 149 13.61 -28.52 12.73
N ASP A 150 14.83 -29.00 12.63
CA ASP A 150 15.94 -28.54 13.46
C ASP A 150 16.34 -27.10 13.13
N GLU A 151 16.22 -26.68 11.87
CA GLU A 151 16.51 -25.33 11.40
C GLU A 151 15.44 -24.32 11.84
N VAL A 152 14.19 -24.72 11.78
CA VAL A 152 13.03 -23.83 12.02
C VAL A 152 12.57 -23.86 13.46
N CYS A 153 12.44 -25.05 14.05
CA CYS A 153 11.84 -25.28 15.36
C CYS A 153 12.82 -25.78 16.44
N GLY A 154 14.08 -26.15 16.06
CA GLY A 154 15.09 -26.64 16.98
C GLY A 154 15.69 -25.59 17.92
N GLU A 155 16.60 -25.99 18.84
CA GLU A 155 17.31 -25.07 19.73
C GLU A 155 18.17 -24.08 18.92
N GLY A 156 17.72 -22.82 18.83
CA GLY A 156 18.34 -21.76 18.03
C GLY A 156 17.62 -21.50 16.69
N GLY A 157 16.57 -22.22 16.41
CA GLY A 157 15.65 -21.91 15.30
C GLY A 157 14.93 -20.58 15.52
N THR A 158 14.41 -19.99 14.46
CA THR A 158 13.73 -18.69 14.49
C THR A 158 12.42 -18.71 15.28
N GLY A 159 11.92 -19.89 15.64
CA GLY A 159 10.78 -20.10 16.57
C GLY A 159 9.39 -19.81 16.00
N ASP A 160 9.32 -19.11 14.91
CA ASP A 160 8.08 -18.56 14.32
C ASP A 160 7.65 -19.27 13.02
N GLY A 161 8.39 -20.30 12.59
CA GLY A 161 7.98 -21.17 11.48
C GLY A 161 7.88 -20.50 10.12
N VAL A 162 8.36 -19.26 9.96
CA VAL A 162 8.30 -18.55 8.68
C VAL A 162 9.71 -18.18 8.24
N GLY A 163 10.25 -18.93 7.29
CA GLY A 163 11.46 -18.52 6.56
C GLY A 163 11.13 -17.47 5.52
N PHE A 164 12.01 -16.49 5.39
CA PHE A 164 11.92 -15.48 4.35
C PHE A 164 13.15 -15.58 3.44
N SER A 165 12.93 -15.72 2.14
CA SER A 165 13.96 -15.65 1.14
C SER A 165 13.84 -14.37 0.33
N PRO A 166 14.92 -13.59 0.16
CA PRO A 166 14.87 -12.42 -0.70
C PRO A 166 14.65 -12.86 -2.15
N ILE A 167 13.90 -12.06 -2.88
CA ILE A 167 13.78 -12.17 -4.34
C ILE A 167 14.33 -10.90 -4.99
N ASP A 168 14.80 -11.05 -6.21
CA ASP A 168 15.29 -9.92 -6.98
C ASP A 168 14.17 -8.93 -7.28
N HIS A 169 14.52 -7.65 -7.43
CA HIS A 169 13.56 -6.65 -7.87
C HIS A 169 13.08 -6.96 -9.28
N TYR A 170 11.79 -6.78 -9.50
CA TYR A 170 11.12 -7.14 -10.74
C TYR A 170 10.27 -5.99 -11.29
N GLY A 171 9.91 -6.11 -12.55
CA GLY A 171 8.96 -5.23 -13.22
C GLY A 171 8.05 -6.00 -14.16
N TYR A 172 7.06 -5.32 -14.71
CA TYR A 172 6.11 -5.86 -15.68
C TYR A 172 5.61 -4.79 -16.65
N SER A 173 5.09 -5.23 -17.82
CA SER A 173 4.76 -4.32 -18.92
C SER A 173 3.49 -3.50 -18.68
N ASP A 174 2.57 -3.99 -17.85
CA ASP A 174 1.34 -3.29 -17.45
C ASP A 174 1.53 -2.41 -16.21
N TYR A 175 2.70 -1.80 -16.06
CA TYR A 175 3.16 -1.07 -14.88
C TYR A 175 2.18 -0.04 -14.27
N PRO A 176 1.26 0.61 -15.01
CA PRO A 176 0.30 1.52 -14.39
C PRO A 176 -0.71 0.83 -13.46
N SER A 177 -0.86 -0.48 -13.58
CA SER A 177 -1.76 -1.28 -12.73
C SER A 177 -1.24 -1.45 -11.29
N GLY A 178 0.07 -1.32 -11.10
CA GLY A 178 0.77 -1.48 -9.83
C GLY A 178 2.19 -0.93 -9.91
N GLN A 179 3.20 -1.64 -9.51
CA GLN A 179 4.65 -1.39 -9.63
C GLN A 179 5.15 -0.05 -9.05
N LEU A 180 4.31 0.85 -8.57
CA LEU A 180 4.75 2.11 -7.99
C LEU A 180 5.57 1.86 -6.72
N ARG A 181 6.84 2.24 -6.74
CA ARG A 181 7.74 2.21 -5.59
C ARG A 181 7.76 3.57 -4.95
N VAL A 182 7.29 3.63 -3.72
CA VAL A 182 7.06 4.90 -3.02
C VAL A 182 7.11 4.68 -1.51
N SER A 183 7.48 5.70 -0.76
CA SER A 183 7.45 5.67 0.70
C SER A 183 6.01 5.84 1.22
N SER A 184 5.72 5.32 2.42
CA SER A 184 4.44 5.56 3.09
C SER A 184 4.19 7.05 3.36
N LEU A 185 5.24 7.82 3.64
CA LEU A 185 5.15 9.27 3.84
C LEU A 185 4.75 10.01 2.56
N ASP A 186 5.27 9.61 1.41
CA ASP A 186 4.86 10.22 0.14
C ASP A 186 3.42 9.85 -0.23
N LEU A 187 3.03 8.57 -0.03
CA LEU A 187 1.63 8.17 -0.22
C LEU A 187 0.68 8.89 0.75
N ALA A 188 1.13 9.23 1.96
CA ALA A 188 0.33 10.01 2.89
C ALA A 188 -0.01 11.41 2.33
N LYS A 189 0.92 12.05 1.62
CA LYS A 189 0.65 13.33 0.93
C LYS A 189 -0.51 13.19 -0.08
N PHE A 190 -0.49 12.11 -0.85
CA PHE A 190 -1.56 11.80 -1.80
C PHE A 190 -2.89 11.46 -1.10
N LEU A 191 -2.85 10.69 -0.01
CA LEU A 191 -4.03 10.34 0.76
C LEU A 191 -4.68 11.57 1.40
N VAL A 192 -3.87 12.48 1.97
CA VAL A 192 -4.31 13.78 2.51
C VAL A 192 -4.91 14.66 1.42
N LEU A 193 -4.26 14.77 0.25
CA LEU A 193 -4.79 15.49 -0.90
C LEU A 193 -6.20 14.98 -1.26
N TYR A 194 -6.36 13.66 -1.32
CA TYR A 194 -7.63 13.04 -1.65
C TYR A 194 -8.70 13.29 -0.59
N SER A 195 -8.33 13.21 0.70
CA SER A 195 -9.21 13.53 1.82
C SER A 195 -9.67 14.99 1.80
N ASN A 196 -8.78 15.91 1.44
CA ASN A 196 -9.01 17.35 1.41
C ASN A 196 -9.59 17.86 0.07
N GLY A 197 -10.31 17.05 -0.67
CA GLY A 197 -10.98 17.48 -1.91
C GLY A 197 -10.02 17.96 -3.00
N GLY A 198 -8.87 17.28 -3.11
CA GLY A 198 -7.87 17.49 -4.16
C GLY A 198 -6.80 18.54 -3.86
N ILE A 199 -6.63 18.91 -2.59
CA ILE A 199 -5.63 19.89 -2.13
C ILE A 199 -4.70 19.25 -1.11
N TYR A 200 -3.40 19.45 -1.27
CA TYR A 200 -2.39 19.19 -0.26
C TYR A 200 -1.63 20.47 0.05
N LYS A 201 -1.61 20.90 1.31
CA LYS A 201 -1.16 22.24 1.70
C LYS A 201 -1.89 23.28 0.84
N ASP A 202 -1.18 24.11 0.10
CA ASP A 202 -1.74 25.13 -0.80
C ASP A 202 -1.79 24.71 -2.28
N ILE A 203 -1.48 23.43 -2.58
CA ILE A 203 -1.37 22.92 -3.94
C ILE A 203 -2.62 22.14 -4.31
N ARG A 204 -3.35 22.61 -5.32
CA ARG A 204 -4.48 21.88 -5.90
C ARG A 204 -4.01 21.00 -7.06
N ILE A 205 -4.25 19.71 -6.95
CA ILE A 205 -4.00 18.71 -8.00
C ILE A 205 -5.31 18.30 -8.69
N LEU A 206 -6.38 18.15 -7.90
CA LEU A 206 -7.69 17.75 -8.42
C LEU A 206 -8.75 18.78 -8.01
N GLU A 207 -9.74 18.98 -8.87
CA GLU A 207 -10.93 19.72 -8.47
C GLU A 207 -11.76 18.91 -7.48
N GLN A 208 -12.40 19.56 -6.54
CA GLN A 208 -13.24 18.91 -5.53
C GLN A 208 -14.34 18.05 -6.17
N GLU A 209 -14.98 18.54 -7.22
CA GLU A 209 -15.99 17.78 -7.96
C GLU A 209 -15.43 16.50 -8.56
N THR A 210 -14.15 16.51 -9.00
CA THR A 210 -13.46 15.32 -9.51
C THR A 210 -13.27 14.29 -8.40
N VAL A 211 -12.83 14.73 -7.21
CA VAL A 211 -12.64 13.83 -6.06
C VAL A 211 -14.00 13.21 -5.64
N GLU A 212 -15.06 14.00 -5.58
CA GLU A 212 -16.40 13.50 -5.25
C GLU A 212 -16.92 12.53 -6.33
N TYR A 213 -16.63 12.81 -7.61
CA TYR A 213 -16.97 11.89 -8.68
C TYR A 213 -16.19 10.56 -8.56
N MET A 214 -14.90 10.62 -8.23
CA MET A 214 -14.07 9.43 -8.02
C MET A 214 -14.57 8.54 -6.86
N LYS A 215 -15.19 9.14 -5.83
CA LYS A 215 -15.84 8.43 -4.72
C LYS A 215 -17.19 7.80 -5.08
N SER A 216 -17.80 8.23 -6.16
CA SER A 216 -19.11 7.70 -6.56
C SER A 216 -19.02 6.26 -7.07
N ILE A 217 -20.08 5.48 -6.85
CA ILE A 217 -20.17 4.09 -7.32
C ILE A 217 -20.94 4.08 -8.64
N PRO A 218 -20.27 3.85 -9.79
CA PRO A 218 -20.91 4.02 -11.09
C PRO A 218 -21.93 2.92 -11.42
N TYR A 219 -21.76 1.73 -10.86
CA TYR A 219 -22.60 0.55 -11.14
C TYR A 219 -23.03 -0.15 -9.85
N PRO A 220 -23.84 0.50 -8.97
CA PRO A 220 -24.16 -0.04 -7.64
C PRO A 220 -24.98 -1.34 -7.67
N ASN A 221 -25.64 -1.65 -8.79
CA ASN A 221 -26.36 -2.91 -8.98
C ASN A 221 -25.44 -4.08 -9.37
N ILE A 222 -24.20 -3.80 -9.80
CA ILE A 222 -23.20 -4.81 -10.16
C ILE A 222 -22.27 -5.05 -8.98
N ASP A 223 -21.73 -3.98 -8.43
CA ASP A 223 -20.92 -3.98 -7.23
C ASP A 223 -21.23 -2.71 -6.41
N SER A 224 -21.71 -2.91 -5.18
CA SER A 224 -22.11 -1.82 -4.30
C SER A 224 -20.96 -1.18 -3.53
N GLN A 225 -19.74 -1.67 -3.71
CA GLN A 225 -18.54 -1.18 -3.04
C GLN A 225 -17.54 -0.54 -4.00
N GLN A 226 -17.57 -0.91 -5.30
CA GLN A 226 -16.59 -0.47 -6.28
C GLN A 226 -16.88 0.93 -6.81
N ALA A 227 -16.01 1.88 -6.49
CA ALA A 227 -15.98 3.22 -7.07
C ALA A 227 -15.05 3.27 -8.31
N PHE A 228 -14.45 4.43 -8.62
CA PHE A 228 -13.43 4.55 -9.67
C PHE A 228 -12.05 4.17 -9.13
N ILE A 229 -11.58 2.98 -9.46
CA ILE A 229 -10.36 2.32 -8.98
C ILE A 229 -10.48 1.93 -7.51
N TRP A 230 -10.63 2.88 -6.61
CA TRP A 230 -10.80 2.63 -5.18
C TRP A 230 -12.19 2.04 -4.87
N TYR A 231 -12.28 1.41 -3.69
CA TYR A 231 -13.51 0.75 -3.26
C TYR A 231 -13.79 0.98 -1.78
N TYR A 232 -15.03 0.73 -1.39
CA TYR A 232 -15.49 0.77 -0.01
C TYR A 232 -15.38 -0.60 0.63
N LYS A 233 -14.88 -0.67 1.86
CA LYS A 233 -14.91 -1.89 2.69
C LYS A 233 -15.40 -1.57 4.09
N ASN A 234 -16.03 -2.55 4.76
CA ASN A 234 -16.30 -2.48 6.20
C ASN A 234 -15.34 -3.43 6.91
N GLN A 235 -14.55 -2.89 7.82
CA GLN A 235 -13.52 -3.64 8.55
C GLN A 235 -13.48 -3.17 10.00
N SER A 236 -13.58 -4.10 10.96
CA SER A 236 -13.57 -3.81 12.39
C SER A 236 -14.58 -2.72 12.83
N GLY A 237 -15.74 -2.67 12.14
CA GLY A 237 -16.79 -1.68 12.42
C GLY A 237 -16.58 -0.30 11.76
N ARG A 238 -15.48 -0.09 11.01
CA ARG A 238 -15.18 1.13 10.26
C ARG A 238 -15.62 1.00 8.80
N SER A 239 -16.17 2.08 8.27
CA SER A 239 -16.38 2.23 6.83
C SER A 239 -15.13 2.87 6.23
N LEU A 240 -14.40 2.11 5.44
CA LEU A 240 -13.14 2.49 4.86
C LEU A 240 -13.29 2.70 3.35
N PHE A 241 -12.52 3.64 2.80
CA PHE A 241 -12.45 3.92 1.37
C PHE A 241 -10.99 4.02 0.93
N GLY A 242 -10.58 3.23 -0.05
CA GLY A 242 -9.19 3.16 -0.49
C GLY A 242 -8.93 2.02 -1.44
N HIS A 243 -7.71 1.55 -1.45
CA HIS A 243 -7.30 0.38 -2.23
C HIS A 243 -6.21 -0.40 -1.51
N ASN A 244 -6.23 -1.71 -1.66
CA ASN A 244 -5.13 -2.59 -1.28
C ASN A 244 -4.23 -2.87 -2.49
N GLY A 245 -3.05 -3.37 -2.23
CA GLY A 245 -2.12 -3.83 -3.24
C GLY A 245 -1.53 -5.19 -2.88
N GLY A 246 -1.26 -5.99 -3.88
CA GLY A 246 -0.59 -7.25 -3.71
C GLY A 246 0.07 -7.71 -4.99
N ASP A 247 1.30 -8.18 -4.81
CA ASP A 247 2.10 -8.68 -5.89
C ASP A 247 3.08 -9.72 -5.34
N MET A 248 3.97 -10.23 -6.17
CA MET A 248 4.99 -11.19 -5.75
C MET A 248 5.82 -10.61 -4.61
N ALA A 249 5.70 -11.23 -3.43
CA ALA A 249 6.42 -10.87 -2.21
C ALA A 249 6.21 -9.43 -1.71
N VAL A 250 5.08 -8.80 -2.03
CA VAL A 250 4.68 -7.50 -1.46
C VAL A 250 3.19 -7.47 -1.16
N SER A 251 2.81 -6.70 -0.15
CA SER A 251 1.42 -6.39 0.15
C SER A 251 1.29 -4.97 0.69
N ALA A 252 0.16 -4.33 0.41
CA ALA A 252 -0.09 -2.94 0.78
C ALA A 252 -1.57 -2.71 1.11
N GLU A 253 -1.80 -1.82 2.07
CA GLU A 253 -3.11 -1.25 2.39
C GLU A 253 -3.00 0.27 2.42
N MET A 254 -3.94 0.97 1.78
CA MET A 254 -4.08 2.42 1.82
C MET A 254 -5.55 2.78 1.89
N PHE A 255 -6.04 3.12 3.08
CA PHE A 255 -7.45 3.39 3.33
C PHE A 255 -7.68 4.61 4.20
N LEU A 256 -8.79 5.29 3.92
CA LEU A 256 -9.37 6.38 4.71
C LEU A 256 -10.58 5.86 5.49
N SER A 257 -10.61 6.12 6.79
CA SER A 257 -11.82 6.04 7.59
C SER A 257 -12.71 7.26 7.30
N LEU A 258 -13.94 7.00 6.88
CA LEU A 258 -14.85 8.06 6.45
C LEU A 258 -15.51 8.79 7.63
N SER A 259 -15.51 8.20 8.83
CA SER A 259 -16.14 8.76 10.02
C SER A 259 -15.31 9.85 10.70
N ASP A 260 -13.98 9.68 10.69
CA ASP A 260 -13.03 10.51 11.42
C ASP A 260 -11.91 11.10 10.54
N GLN A 261 -11.96 10.79 9.23
CA GLN A 261 -10.98 11.22 8.22
C GLN A 261 -9.53 10.75 8.50
N THR A 262 -9.38 9.71 9.32
CA THR A 262 -8.08 9.09 9.57
C THR A 262 -7.66 8.23 8.38
N GLY A 263 -6.43 8.39 7.92
CA GLY A 263 -5.85 7.54 6.88
C GLY A 263 -4.79 6.60 7.41
N VAL A 264 -4.77 5.36 6.94
CA VAL A 264 -3.72 4.38 7.26
C VAL A 264 -3.09 3.88 5.96
N ILE A 265 -1.77 3.77 5.98
CA ILE A 265 -0.96 3.20 4.91
C ILE A 265 -0.05 2.15 5.53
N VAL A 266 -0.14 0.92 5.05
CA VAL A 266 0.75 -0.17 5.41
C VAL A 266 1.40 -0.68 4.13
N LEU A 267 2.73 -0.68 4.09
CA LEU A 267 3.53 -1.25 3.01
C LEU A 267 4.40 -2.36 3.58
N ALA A 268 4.29 -3.55 3.04
CA ALA A 268 5.08 -4.69 3.47
C ALA A 268 5.82 -5.31 2.28
N ASN A 269 7.07 -5.63 2.48
CA ASN A 269 7.92 -6.32 1.52
C ASN A 269 7.83 -7.85 1.66
N CYS A 270 6.64 -8.34 1.98
CA CYS A 270 6.25 -9.74 1.97
C CYS A 270 4.76 -9.87 1.64
N ALA A 271 4.36 -10.99 1.03
CA ALA A 271 2.96 -11.27 0.69
C ALA A 271 2.25 -11.91 1.88
N ASN A 272 1.76 -11.12 2.83
CA ASN A 272 0.96 -11.59 3.95
C ASN A 272 -0.21 -10.64 4.23
N TYR A 273 -1.32 -10.83 3.52
CA TYR A 273 -2.51 -9.98 3.64
C TYR A 273 -3.13 -10.00 5.03
N ASN A 274 -3.15 -11.11 5.72
CA ASN A 274 -3.75 -11.16 7.05
C ASN A 274 -2.95 -10.31 8.03
N ALA A 275 -1.63 -10.41 8.00
CA ALA A 275 -0.78 -9.63 8.89
C ALA A 275 -0.90 -8.11 8.65
N ILE A 276 -0.94 -7.67 7.39
CA ILE A 276 -1.08 -6.22 7.11
C ILE A 276 -2.45 -5.67 7.49
N ILE A 277 -3.52 -6.47 7.38
CA ILE A 277 -4.86 -6.09 7.87
C ILE A 277 -4.86 -5.98 9.40
N GLU A 278 -4.17 -6.87 10.11
CA GLU A 278 -4.01 -6.78 11.57
C GLU A 278 -3.24 -5.53 11.97
N VAL A 279 -2.17 -5.18 11.24
CA VAL A 279 -1.42 -3.93 11.45
C VAL A 279 -2.28 -2.71 11.14
N GLU A 280 -3.03 -2.71 10.02
CA GLU A 280 -3.97 -1.64 9.68
C GLU A 280 -4.99 -1.41 10.81
N ASN A 281 -5.62 -2.49 11.30
CA ASN A 281 -6.56 -2.40 12.42
C ASN A 281 -5.91 -1.85 13.69
N ALA A 282 -4.71 -2.33 14.02
CA ALA A 282 -3.99 -1.86 15.20
C ALA A 282 -3.65 -0.37 15.14
N ILE A 283 -3.32 0.16 13.95
CA ILE A 283 -3.06 1.59 13.74
C ILE A 283 -4.36 2.40 13.90
N PHE A 284 -5.48 1.93 13.35
CA PHE A 284 -6.78 2.58 13.55
C PHE A 284 -7.22 2.54 15.02
N ASP A 285 -7.05 1.42 15.72
CA ASP A 285 -7.39 1.29 17.13
C ASP A 285 -6.52 2.18 18.02
N PHE A 286 -5.22 2.31 17.67
CA PHE A 286 -4.33 3.25 18.33
C PHE A 286 -4.80 4.69 18.13
N SER A 287 -5.18 5.06 16.92
CA SER A 287 -5.74 6.38 16.60
C SER A 287 -7.01 6.67 17.41
N ASP A 288 -7.90 5.68 17.60
CA ASP A 288 -9.12 5.84 18.41
C ASP A 288 -8.81 6.04 19.89
N GLN A 289 -7.82 5.29 20.39
CA GLN A 289 -7.50 5.29 21.82
C GLN A 289 -6.78 6.56 22.26
N TYR A 290 -5.87 7.05 21.43
CA TYR A 290 -4.97 8.14 21.81
C TYR A 290 -5.32 9.46 21.10
N GLY A 291 -6.14 9.42 20.05
CA GLY A 291 -6.37 10.55 19.16
C GLY A 291 -5.10 10.89 18.37
N PHE A 292 -5.23 11.81 17.43
CA PHE A 292 -4.06 12.52 16.93
C PHE A 292 -3.90 13.77 17.79
N GLU A 293 -3.14 13.66 18.90
CA GLU A 293 -2.55 14.86 19.45
C GLU A 293 -1.49 15.31 18.46
N LEU A 294 -1.77 16.35 17.74
CA LEU A 294 -0.78 17.02 16.91
C LEU A 294 0.24 17.62 17.89
N PHE A 295 1.39 16.95 18.04
CA PHE A 295 2.45 17.44 18.92
C PHE A 295 2.80 18.86 18.52
N GLY A 296 2.73 19.77 19.50
CA GLY A 296 2.88 21.19 19.26
C GLY A 296 1.58 21.97 19.07
N ASP A 297 0.43 21.31 18.90
CA ASP A 297 -0.90 21.94 18.91
C ASP A 297 -1.38 22.07 20.39
N LEU A 298 -1.03 23.19 20.98
CA LEU A 298 -1.34 23.43 22.39
C LEU A 298 -2.76 23.96 22.64
N ASN A 299 -3.42 24.44 21.58
CA ASN A 299 -4.80 24.91 21.65
C ASN A 299 -5.82 23.88 21.17
N SER A 300 -5.34 22.71 20.67
CA SER A 300 -6.15 21.62 20.14
C SER A 300 -7.10 22.03 18.98
N ASP A 301 -6.63 22.96 18.13
CA ASP A 301 -7.38 23.38 16.95
C ASP A 301 -6.97 22.62 15.65
N MET A 302 -6.12 21.60 15.79
CA MET A 302 -5.60 20.73 14.72
C MET A 302 -4.75 21.51 13.71
N THR A 303 -4.16 22.63 14.09
CA THR A 303 -3.35 23.47 13.21
C THR A 303 -2.11 24.00 13.95
N LEU A 304 -0.91 23.59 13.53
CA LEU A 304 0.31 24.19 14.04
C LEU A 304 0.48 25.62 13.51
N ASN A 305 0.46 26.59 14.42
CA ASN A 305 0.58 27.99 14.05
C ASN A 305 1.20 28.83 15.17
N ILE A 306 1.27 30.13 14.95
CA ILE A 306 1.90 31.07 15.91
C ILE A 306 1.19 31.07 17.27
N LEU A 307 -0.10 30.69 17.35
CA LEU A 307 -0.82 30.67 18.64
C LEU A 307 -0.25 29.57 19.55
N ASP A 308 0.16 28.43 18.99
CA ASP A 308 0.79 27.35 19.74
C ASP A 308 2.16 27.76 20.27
N VAL A 309 2.94 28.49 19.46
CA VAL A 309 4.22 29.05 19.89
C VAL A 309 4.03 30.00 21.08
N ILE A 310 2.97 30.81 21.07
CA ILE A 310 2.63 31.71 22.17
C ILE A 310 2.24 30.93 23.41
N LEU A 311 1.41 29.88 23.27
CA LEU A 311 0.99 29.02 24.38
C LEU A 311 2.18 28.28 24.99
N LEU A 312 3.06 27.70 24.16
CA LEU A 312 4.27 27.03 24.60
C LEU A 312 5.21 28.00 25.34
N SER A 313 5.39 29.19 24.78
CA SER A 313 6.23 30.22 25.41
C SER A 313 5.70 30.64 26.79
N ASN A 314 4.39 30.78 26.94
CA ASN A 314 3.75 31.12 28.20
C ASN A 314 3.94 30.00 29.24
N ALA A 315 3.73 28.74 28.84
CA ALA A 315 3.96 27.58 29.69
C ALA A 315 5.39 27.50 30.21
N ILE A 316 6.37 27.73 29.34
CA ILE A 316 7.79 27.76 29.70
C ILE A 316 8.08 28.88 30.72
N ILE A 317 7.54 30.08 30.52
CA ILE A 317 7.71 31.21 31.43
C ILE A 317 7.09 30.89 32.80
N GLU A 318 5.96 30.18 32.84
CA GLU A 318 5.29 29.77 34.06
C GLU A 318 5.92 28.51 34.69
N GLY A 319 6.90 27.89 34.06
CA GLY A 319 7.58 26.66 34.49
C GLY A 319 6.67 25.43 34.47
N GLN A 320 5.68 25.42 33.57
CA GLN A 320 4.76 24.30 33.38
C GLN A 320 5.33 23.30 32.38
N TYR A 321 5.23 22.02 32.69
CA TYR A 321 5.46 20.95 31.69
C TYR A 321 4.17 20.67 30.96
N ILE A 322 4.25 20.65 29.64
CA ILE A 322 3.14 20.27 28.74
C ILE A 322 3.65 19.14 27.84
N GLU A 323 3.04 17.96 27.95
CA GLU A 323 3.44 16.77 27.21
C GLU A 323 3.38 16.99 25.69
N SER A 324 2.29 17.58 25.17
CA SER A 324 2.16 17.93 23.75
C SER A 324 3.12 19.02 23.27
N GLY A 325 3.80 19.69 24.18
CA GLY A 325 4.80 20.71 23.93
C GLY A 325 6.25 20.24 24.09
N ASP A 326 6.49 18.99 24.51
CA ASP A 326 7.82 18.37 24.63
C ASP A 326 8.15 17.67 23.29
N LEU A 327 8.61 18.48 22.33
CA LEU A 327 8.78 18.03 20.93
C LEU A 327 10.07 17.24 20.71
N ASN A 328 11.02 17.28 21.64
CA ASN A 328 12.26 16.51 21.59
C ASN A 328 12.26 15.28 22.50
N TYR A 329 11.16 15.05 23.24
CA TYR A 329 10.96 13.93 24.17
C TYR A 329 12.02 13.85 25.30
N ASP A 330 12.54 14.98 25.75
CA ASP A 330 13.52 15.03 26.85
C ASP A 330 12.89 15.14 28.24
N ASN A 331 11.55 15.09 28.32
CA ASN A 331 10.70 15.29 29.50
C ASN A 331 10.83 16.69 30.12
N GLN A 332 11.17 17.67 29.31
CA GLN A 332 11.20 19.07 29.70
C GLN A 332 10.54 19.92 28.60
N THR A 333 9.74 20.88 29.00
CA THR A 333 9.24 21.90 28.05
C THR A 333 10.13 23.13 28.16
N ASN A 334 10.87 23.45 27.11
CA ASN A 334 11.89 24.51 27.14
C ASN A 334 12.06 25.20 25.77
N ILE A 335 13.06 26.07 25.64
CA ILE A 335 13.30 26.84 24.40
C ILE A 335 13.62 25.97 23.18
N GLN A 336 14.12 24.76 23.38
CA GLN A 336 14.43 23.84 22.28
C GLN A 336 13.15 23.39 21.57
N ASP A 337 12.08 23.19 22.35
CA ASP A 337 10.77 22.81 21.82
C ASP A 337 10.13 23.96 21.01
N ILE A 338 10.31 25.21 21.47
CA ILE A 338 9.87 26.36 20.68
C ILE A 338 10.58 26.40 19.31
N ILE A 339 11.88 26.11 19.27
CA ILE A 339 12.65 26.09 18.02
C ILE A 339 12.12 24.98 17.11
N LEU A 340 11.85 23.80 17.65
CA LEU A 340 11.27 22.68 16.90
C LEU A 340 9.89 23.03 16.38
N LEU A 341 9.01 23.59 17.23
CA LEU A 341 7.66 24.00 16.83
C LEU A 341 7.69 25.04 15.71
N VAL A 342 8.53 26.06 15.83
CA VAL A 342 8.69 27.06 14.76
C VAL A 342 9.18 26.44 13.45
N ASN A 343 10.12 25.50 13.51
CA ASN A 343 10.57 24.79 12.33
C ASN A 343 9.44 23.96 11.69
N MET A 344 8.60 23.28 12.50
CA MET A 344 7.44 22.53 12.00
C MET A 344 6.40 23.43 11.33
N ILE A 345 6.22 24.66 11.80
CA ILE A 345 5.29 25.63 11.22
C ILE A 345 5.83 26.21 9.89
N LEU A 346 7.16 26.32 9.74
CA LEU A 346 7.79 26.93 8.57
C LEU A 346 8.10 25.96 7.42
N THR A 347 7.96 24.65 7.64
CA THR A 347 8.15 23.60 6.63
C THR A 347 6.86 23.11 6.04
#